data_954a088b3cba4cf4163479dc8cda4517
#
_entry.id   954a088b3cba4cf4163479dc8cda4517
#
_cell.length_a   1.000
_cell.length_b   1.000
_cell.length_c   1.000
_cell.angle_alpha   90.00
_cell.angle_beta   90.00
_cell.angle_gamma   90.00
#
_symmetry.space_group_name_H-M   'P 1'
#
loop_
_entity.id
_entity.type
_entity.pdbx_description
1 polymer ?
#
loop_
_entity_poly.entity_id
_entity_poly.type
_entity_poly.pdbx_seq_one_letter_code
_entity_poly.pdbx_strand_id
1 'polypeptide(L)'
;MLSEMTSRDRLLTALHCQAPDRVPFLESVVDESVALTLLGKPVPPGLIGGELGTANVPVLIGTLLGSENYSSLDLVRTMKLDGYGMYCFIKHGGLQGKVDGHYMVTGGSIKTRADLNAILMPDPDNPALYAPYRRFIIDNRDSGKALFCFLNLGSDPVILGMGFETFATAIYDDRSLVEDLFEMYTGWYARVALHLSELDFDFLWFGDDVAFKTAPYVSPRIFRQLFIPHYRKVVDQIRKPWIFHSDGNLMLILDDLLSLGMNGLHPIEPGAMDLAALKQRYGKTLCLVGHINVDTLSRGTPQEVDDLVRQAIHTAAPGGGYIAGSSNSIPYYANPANVQAMCAAIQNYGKYPIA
;
A
#
# COMPACT_ATOMS: atom_id res chain seq x y z
N MET A 1 -31.67 10.25 -7.88
CA MET A 1 -30.59 9.29 -8.13
C MET A 1 -29.33 10.12 -8.32
N LEU A 2 -28.25 9.82 -7.59
CA LEU A 2 -26.94 10.43 -7.87
C LEU A 2 -26.54 10.01 -9.29
N SER A 3 -25.99 10.95 -10.09
CA SER A 3 -25.43 10.62 -11.41
C SER A 3 -24.30 9.60 -11.24
N GLU A 4 -24.16 8.68 -12.17
CA GLU A 4 -23.05 7.71 -12.14
C GLU A 4 -21.71 8.46 -12.21
N MET A 5 -20.86 8.22 -11.22
CA MET A 5 -19.53 8.83 -11.13
C MET A 5 -18.52 8.05 -11.96
N THR A 6 -17.48 8.72 -12.45
CA THR A 6 -16.30 8.00 -12.93
C THR A 6 -15.64 7.24 -11.80
N SER A 7 -14.87 6.18 -12.08
CA SER A 7 -14.10 5.46 -11.08
C SER A 7 -13.14 6.40 -10.31
N ARG A 8 -12.52 7.33 -11.05
CA ARG A 8 -11.64 8.36 -10.50
C ARG A 8 -12.38 9.25 -9.49
N ASP A 9 -13.50 9.84 -9.90
CA ASP A 9 -14.26 10.76 -9.02
C ASP A 9 -14.81 10.04 -7.80
N ARG A 10 -15.26 8.80 -7.95
CA ARG A 10 -15.75 7.93 -6.88
C ARG A 10 -14.68 7.71 -5.81
N LEU A 11 -13.47 7.35 -6.23
CA LEU A 11 -12.36 7.07 -5.32
C LEU A 11 -11.92 8.33 -4.60
N LEU A 12 -11.75 9.46 -5.30
CA LEU A 12 -11.39 10.73 -4.69
C LEU A 12 -12.47 11.24 -3.73
N THR A 13 -13.76 11.07 -4.06
CA THR A 13 -14.87 11.40 -3.15
C THR A 13 -14.77 10.63 -1.84
N ALA A 14 -14.47 9.31 -1.90
CA ALA A 14 -14.27 8.50 -0.70
C ALA A 14 -13.04 8.92 0.10
N LEU A 15 -11.91 9.25 -0.56
CA LEU A 15 -10.70 9.78 0.10
C LEU A 15 -10.94 11.11 0.82
N HIS A 16 -11.93 11.90 0.38
CA HIS A 16 -12.38 13.11 1.08
C HIS A 16 -13.48 12.84 2.11
N CYS A 17 -13.65 11.59 2.54
CA CYS A 17 -14.65 11.15 3.52
C CYS A 17 -16.11 11.51 3.14
N GLN A 18 -16.40 11.59 1.85
CA GLN A 18 -17.73 11.84 1.31
C GLN A 18 -18.32 10.56 0.71
N ALA A 19 -19.67 10.47 0.64
CA ALA A 19 -20.36 9.34 0.05
C ALA A 19 -20.39 9.46 -1.47
N PRO A 20 -19.77 8.56 -2.22
CA PRO A 20 -19.89 8.50 -3.70
C PRO A 20 -21.19 7.80 -4.14
N ASP A 21 -21.34 7.52 -5.42
CA ASP A 21 -22.47 6.74 -5.96
C ASP A 21 -22.45 5.28 -5.50
N ARG A 22 -21.26 4.70 -5.31
CA ARG A 22 -21.03 3.38 -4.72
C ARG A 22 -19.68 3.33 -4.00
N VAL A 23 -19.49 2.35 -3.12
CA VAL A 23 -18.20 2.07 -2.47
C VAL A 23 -17.13 1.81 -3.53
N PRO A 24 -16.02 2.56 -3.55
CA PRO A 24 -14.91 2.26 -4.45
C PRO A 24 -14.23 0.95 -4.09
N PHE A 25 -13.61 0.33 -5.08
CA PHE A 25 -12.81 -0.87 -4.91
C PHE A 25 -11.36 -0.62 -5.34
N LEU A 26 -10.42 -0.91 -4.45
CA LEU A 26 -9.00 -0.68 -4.68
C LEU A 26 -8.18 -1.84 -4.12
N GLU A 27 -7.18 -2.28 -4.89
CA GLU A 27 -6.15 -3.21 -4.47
C GLU A 27 -4.77 -2.62 -4.74
N SER A 28 -3.83 -2.85 -3.83
CA SER A 28 -2.44 -2.42 -4.02
C SER A 28 -1.70 -3.39 -4.93
N VAL A 29 -1.76 -4.68 -4.64
CA VAL A 29 -1.08 -5.75 -5.37
C VAL A 29 -1.99 -6.97 -5.49
N VAL A 30 -1.99 -7.60 -6.65
CA VAL A 30 -2.56 -8.92 -6.89
C VAL A 30 -1.46 -9.82 -7.44
N ASP A 31 -1.22 -10.95 -6.80
CA ASP A 31 -0.22 -11.91 -7.27
C ASP A 31 -0.50 -12.35 -8.71
N GLU A 32 0.56 -12.49 -9.51
CA GLU A 32 0.44 -12.77 -10.94
C GLU A 32 -0.30 -14.06 -11.23
N SER A 33 -0.12 -15.12 -10.44
CA SER A 33 -0.79 -16.41 -10.64
C SER A 33 -2.30 -16.30 -10.45
N VAL A 34 -2.73 -15.51 -9.46
CA VAL A 34 -4.15 -15.20 -9.20
C VAL A 34 -4.70 -14.31 -10.32
N ALA A 35 -3.97 -13.28 -10.71
CA ALA A 35 -4.37 -12.36 -11.78
C ALA A 35 -4.57 -13.09 -13.11
N LEU A 36 -3.63 -13.97 -13.51
CA LEU A 36 -3.74 -14.78 -14.72
C LEU A 36 -4.98 -15.67 -14.67
N THR A 37 -5.22 -16.32 -13.53
CA THR A 37 -6.42 -17.16 -13.36
C THR A 37 -7.72 -16.35 -13.50
N LEU A 38 -7.79 -15.16 -12.88
CA LEU A 38 -8.93 -14.25 -13.00
C LEU A 38 -9.18 -13.81 -14.45
N LEU A 39 -8.09 -13.65 -15.21
CA LEU A 39 -8.13 -13.28 -16.63
C LEU A 39 -8.39 -14.47 -17.58
N GLY A 40 -8.52 -15.69 -17.05
CA GLY A 40 -8.68 -16.90 -17.87
C GLY A 40 -7.43 -17.24 -18.69
N LYS A 41 -6.26 -16.78 -18.26
CA LYS A 41 -4.97 -17.02 -18.92
C LYS A 41 -4.23 -18.19 -18.24
N PRO A 42 -3.37 -18.92 -19.00
CA PRO A 42 -2.57 -19.98 -18.40
C PRO A 42 -1.54 -19.41 -17.43
N VAL A 43 -1.39 -20.07 -16.28
CA VAL A 43 -0.33 -19.77 -15.31
C VAL A 43 0.95 -20.53 -15.75
N PRO A 44 2.07 -19.86 -16.03
CA PRO A 44 3.31 -20.51 -16.43
C PRO A 44 3.81 -21.48 -15.34
N PRO A 45 4.30 -22.68 -15.71
CA PRO A 45 4.92 -23.58 -14.76
C PRO A 45 6.12 -22.93 -14.05
N GLY A 46 6.15 -23.01 -12.72
CA GLY A 46 7.25 -22.46 -11.94
C GLY A 46 7.18 -20.95 -11.70
N LEU A 47 6.05 -20.31 -12.04
CA LEU A 47 5.80 -18.92 -11.64
C LEU A 47 5.76 -18.87 -10.11
N ILE A 48 6.79 -18.26 -9.51
CA ILE A 48 6.90 -18.06 -8.07
C ILE A 48 6.49 -16.61 -7.81
N GLY A 49 5.33 -16.44 -7.15
CA GLY A 49 4.90 -15.12 -6.72
C GLY A 49 5.87 -14.52 -5.70
N GLY A 50 5.95 -13.19 -5.67
CA GLY A 50 6.73 -12.46 -4.66
C GLY A 50 8.16 -12.09 -5.04
N GLU A 51 8.64 -12.36 -6.25
CA GLU A 51 9.87 -11.72 -6.74
C GLU A 51 9.62 -10.24 -7.03
N LEU A 52 9.72 -9.42 -6.01
CA LEU A 52 10.03 -8.00 -6.22
C LEU A 52 11.46 -7.94 -6.78
N GLY A 53 11.54 -7.97 -8.10
CA GLY A 53 12.69 -7.76 -8.97
C GLY A 53 14.06 -7.99 -8.33
N THR A 54 14.69 -9.12 -8.64
CA THR A 54 16.13 -9.37 -8.44
C THR A 54 17.00 -8.50 -9.36
N ALA A 55 16.37 -7.57 -10.12
CA ALA A 55 17.10 -6.67 -11.01
C ALA A 55 18.14 -5.88 -10.22
N ASN A 56 19.37 -5.89 -10.71
CA ASN A 56 20.49 -5.17 -10.10
C ASN A 56 20.41 -3.66 -10.43
N VAL A 57 19.24 -3.06 -10.14
CA VAL A 57 18.92 -1.65 -10.35
C VAL A 57 18.76 -0.96 -9.00
N PRO A 58 19.19 0.30 -8.86
CA PRO A 58 19.12 1.02 -7.59
C PRO A 58 17.69 1.43 -7.21
N VAL A 59 16.80 1.58 -8.19
CA VAL A 59 15.38 1.92 -8.00
C VAL A 59 14.51 0.93 -8.76
N LEU A 60 13.53 0.36 -8.07
CA LEU A 60 12.52 -0.51 -8.64
C LEU A 60 11.31 0.33 -9.06
N ILE A 61 10.97 0.30 -10.35
CA ILE A 61 9.84 0.99 -10.94
C ILE A 61 9.05 -0.01 -11.76
N GLY A 62 7.74 -0.05 -11.57
CA GLY A 62 6.87 -0.94 -12.33
C GLY A 62 5.40 -0.66 -12.07
N THR A 63 4.54 -1.44 -12.70
CA THR A 63 3.09 -1.41 -12.49
C THR A 63 2.70 -2.38 -11.37
N LEU A 64 1.79 -1.95 -10.49
CA LEU A 64 1.36 -2.74 -9.33
C LEU A 64 0.46 -3.94 -9.70
N LEU A 65 -0.33 -3.78 -10.76
CA LEU A 65 -1.36 -4.74 -11.17
C LEU A 65 -1.14 -5.28 -12.58
N GLY A 66 0.10 -5.23 -13.07
CA GLY A 66 0.47 -5.71 -14.40
C GLY A 66 1.77 -6.48 -14.42
N SER A 67 1.96 -7.27 -15.46
CA SER A 67 3.19 -8.01 -15.72
C SER A 67 3.47 -8.04 -17.23
N GLU A 68 4.51 -8.76 -17.64
CA GLU A 68 4.76 -9.04 -19.06
C GLU A 68 3.66 -9.92 -19.70
N ASN A 69 2.89 -10.64 -18.90
CA ASN A 69 1.87 -11.59 -19.35
C ASN A 69 0.46 -10.96 -19.49
N TYR A 70 0.21 -9.79 -18.88
CA TYR A 70 -1.07 -9.09 -18.97
C TYR A 70 -0.93 -7.60 -18.65
N SER A 71 -1.85 -6.79 -19.18
CA SER A 71 -1.89 -5.37 -18.84
C SER A 71 -2.63 -5.12 -17.52
N SER A 72 -2.17 -4.13 -16.76
CA SER A 72 -2.86 -3.68 -15.54
C SER A 72 -4.33 -3.35 -15.82
N LEU A 73 -4.62 -2.71 -16.95
CA LEU A 73 -5.98 -2.28 -17.28
C LEU A 73 -6.94 -3.45 -17.51
N ASP A 74 -6.46 -4.60 -18.04
CA ASP A 74 -7.29 -5.79 -18.22
C ASP A 74 -7.69 -6.37 -16.87
N LEU A 75 -6.76 -6.48 -15.92
CA LEU A 75 -7.06 -6.94 -14.56
C LEU A 75 -7.99 -5.98 -13.83
N VAL A 76 -7.73 -4.68 -13.91
CA VAL A 76 -8.56 -3.62 -13.32
C VAL A 76 -10.00 -3.66 -13.83
N ARG A 77 -10.19 -3.90 -15.13
CA ARG A 77 -11.52 -4.07 -15.73
C ARG A 77 -12.20 -5.35 -15.26
N THR A 78 -11.47 -6.46 -15.23
CA THR A 78 -11.98 -7.77 -14.81
C THR A 78 -12.44 -7.74 -13.35
N MET A 79 -11.62 -7.18 -12.44
CA MET A 79 -11.93 -7.04 -11.03
C MET A 79 -12.89 -5.87 -10.74
N LYS A 80 -13.11 -4.95 -11.69
CA LYS A 80 -13.84 -3.69 -11.53
C LYS A 80 -13.24 -2.74 -10.49
N LEU A 81 -11.92 -2.69 -10.42
CA LEU A 81 -11.21 -1.73 -9.57
C LEU A 81 -11.44 -0.30 -10.03
N ASP A 82 -11.41 0.65 -9.10
CA ASP A 82 -11.60 2.07 -9.38
C ASP A 82 -10.27 2.82 -9.59
N GLY A 83 -9.14 2.19 -9.31
CA GLY A 83 -7.81 2.76 -9.53
C GLY A 83 -6.74 1.70 -9.74
N TYR A 84 -5.60 2.13 -10.27
CA TYR A 84 -4.38 1.34 -10.40
C TYR A 84 -3.16 2.26 -10.53
N GLY A 85 -1.97 1.72 -10.33
CA GLY A 85 -0.80 2.57 -10.24
C GLY A 85 0.52 1.91 -10.57
N MET A 86 1.55 2.70 -10.34
CA MET A 86 2.94 2.29 -10.39
C MET A 86 3.56 2.30 -8.99
N TYR A 87 4.69 1.65 -8.84
CA TYR A 87 5.48 1.74 -7.63
C TYR A 87 6.84 2.39 -7.87
N CYS A 88 7.40 2.95 -6.79
CA CYS A 88 8.74 3.52 -6.73
C CYS A 88 9.41 3.09 -5.43
N PHE A 89 10.23 2.05 -5.48
CA PHE A 89 10.96 1.58 -4.32
C PHE A 89 12.46 1.70 -4.54
N ILE A 90 13.16 2.22 -3.53
CA ILE A 90 14.61 2.17 -3.52
C ILE A 90 15.06 0.77 -3.08
N LYS A 91 16.13 0.27 -3.71
CA LYS A 91 16.73 -0.98 -3.27
C LYS A 91 17.34 -0.77 -1.89
N HIS A 92 16.84 -1.50 -0.92
CA HIS A 92 17.37 -1.53 0.44
C HIS A 92 18.33 -2.72 0.62
N GLY A 93 19.13 -2.70 1.69
CA GLY A 93 20.09 -3.76 2.00
C GLY A 93 19.48 -5.04 2.60
N GLY A 94 18.19 -5.28 2.42
CA GLY A 94 17.51 -6.50 2.90
C GLY A 94 18.03 -7.74 2.19
N LEU A 95 18.38 -8.76 2.99
CA LEU A 95 18.83 -10.05 2.50
C LEU A 95 17.62 -10.92 2.20
N GLN A 96 17.52 -11.43 0.99
CA GLN A 96 16.46 -12.34 0.60
C GLN A 96 16.91 -13.80 0.76
N GLY A 97 16.04 -14.61 1.35
CA GLY A 97 16.19 -16.05 1.47
C GLY A 97 14.93 -16.76 1.03
N LYS A 98 15.03 -18.05 0.72
CA LYS A 98 13.85 -18.90 0.46
C LYS A 98 13.38 -19.52 1.76
N VAL A 99 12.12 -19.25 2.11
CA VAL A 99 11.41 -19.90 3.22
C VAL A 99 10.20 -20.60 2.60
N ASP A 100 10.09 -21.91 2.76
CA ASP A 100 9.04 -22.75 2.17
C ASP A 100 8.87 -22.56 0.65
N GLY A 101 9.99 -22.31 -0.07
CA GLY A 101 10.00 -22.11 -1.51
C GLY A 101 9.75 -20.68 -1.98
N HIS A 102 9.41 -19.75 -1.09
CA HIS A 102 9.10 -18.34 -1.40
C HIS A 102 10.22 -17.40 -0.97
N TYR A 103 10.44 -16.34 -1.74
CA TYR A 103 11.40 -15.31 -1.36
C TYR A 103 10.85 -14.44 -0.26
N MET A 104 11.61 -14.32 0.82
CA MET A 104 11.30 -13.47 1.98
C MET A 104 12.55 -12.70 2.41
N VAL A 105 12.35 -11.54 3.03
CA VAL A 105 13.46 -10.84 3.69
C VAL A 105 13.80 -11.61 4.96
N THR A 106 15.02 -12.18 5.00
CA THR A 106 15.51 -13.01 6.10
C THR A 106 16.50 -12.29 7.02
N GLY A 107 16.84 -11.05 6.68
CA GLY A 107 17.78 -10.23 7.45
C GLY A 107 18.15 -8.96 6.68
N GLY A 108 19.12 -8.23 7.19
CA GLY A 108 19.65 -7.03 6.54
C GLY A 108 21.18 -7.04 6.47
N SER A 109 21.74 -6.37 5.48
CA SER A 109 23.20 -6.25 5.26
C SER A 109 23.82 -5.02 5.93
N ILE A 110 23.00 -4.06 6.39
CA ILE A 110 23.49 -2.82 6.99
C ILE A 110 23.64 -3.03 8.50
N LYS A 111 24.88 -3.15 8.98
CA LYS A 111 25.20 -3.43 10.40
C LYS A 111 26.07 -2.34 11.01
N THR A 112 26.78 -1.61 10.19
CA THR A 112 27.82 -0.66 10.63
C THR A 112 27.77 0.62 9.81
N ARG A 113 28.44 1.64 10.29
CA ARG A 113 28.62 2.89 9.56
C ARG A 113 29.39 2.72 8.24
N ALA A 114 30.24 1.71 8.14
CA ALA A 114 30.91 1.39 6.89
C ALA A 114 29.92 0.88 5.83
N ASP A 115 28.94 0.08 6.25
CA ASP A 115 27.87 -0.41 5.34
C ASP A 115 27.00 0.76 4.86
N LEU A 116 26.63 1.69 5.76
CA LEU A 116 25.90 2.91 5.38
C LEU A 116 26.67 3.71 4.33
N ASN A 117 27.96 3.93 4.56
CA ASN A 117 28.80 4.70 3.63
C ASN A 117 29.01 4.02 2.26
N ALA A 118 28.75 2.72 2.17
CA ALA A 118 28.79 1.95 0.92
C ALA A 118 27.48 2.03 0.10
N ILE A 119 26.40 2.61 0.67
CA ILE A 119 25.12 2.75 -0.05
C ILE A 119 25.25 3.85 -1.10
N LEU A 120 25.04 3.47 -2.35
CA LEU A 120 25.00 4.43 -3.47
C LEU A 120 23.56 4.83 -3.73
N MET A 121 23.18 6.02 -3.28
CA MET A 121 21.85 6.56 -3.53
C MET A 121 21.77 7.08 -4.97
N PRO A 122 20.73 6.69 -5.75
CA PRO A 122 20.50 7.27 -7.06
C PRO A 122 20.07 8.74 -6.93
N ASP A 123 20.40 9.54 -7.95
CA ASP A 123 20.00 10.95 -7.98
C ASP A 123 18.46 11.06 -8.07
N PRO A 124 17.77 11.58 -7.04
CA PRO A 124 16.31 11.72 -7.06
C PRO A 124 15.84 12.82 -8.01
N ASP A 125 16.72 13.72 -8.44
CA ASP A 125 16.38 14.82 -9.35
C ASP A 125 16.64 14.47 -10.82
N ASN A 126 17.15 13.27 -11.12
CA ASN A 126 17.35 12.81 -12.48
C ASN A 126 16.01 12.70 -13.24
N PRO A 127 15.76 13.50 -14.30
CA PRO A 127 14.49 13.47 -15.04
C PRO A 127 14.15 12.12 -15.68
N ALA A 128 15.17 11.30 -15.95
CA ALA A 128 14.99 9.97 -16.52
C ALA A 128 14.26 9.02 -15.56
N LEU A 129 14.38 9.23 -14.24
CA LEU A 129 13.67 8.47 -13.20
C LEU A 129 12.14 8.59 -13.39
N TYR A 130 11.66 9.74 -13.86
CA TYR A 130 10.23 10.05 -13.97
C TYR A 130 9.63 9.79 -15.36
N ALA A 131 10.43 9.40 -16.34
CA ALA A 131 9.96 9.12 -17.69
C ALA A 131 8.94 7.97 -17.74
N PRO A 132 9.11 6.83 -17.04
CA PRO A 132 8.13 5.75 -17.00
C PRO A 132 6.77 6.20 -16.43
N TYR A 133 6.76 7.05 -15.38
CA TYR A 133 5.53 7.56 -14.77
C TYR A 133 4.77 8.49 -15.71
N ARG A 134 5.49 9.41 -16.39
CA ARG A 134 4.87 10.28 -17.40
C ARG A 134 4.23 9.46 -18.53
N ARG A 135 4.93 8.43 -18.99
CA ARG A 135 4.41 7.54 -20.02
C ARG A 135 3.16 6.80 -19.54
N PHE A 136 3.21 6.21 -18.33
CA PHE A 136 2.06 5.54 -17.73
C PHE A 136 0.84 6.46 -17.63
N ILE A 137 1.01 7.69 -17.15
CA ILE A 137 -0.08 8.67 -17.03
C ILE A 137 -0.67 9.00 -18.42
N ILE A 138 0.18 9.29 -19.41
CA ILE A 138 -0.27 9.60 -20.78
C ILE A 138 -1.09 8.44 -21.36
N ASP A 139 -0.61 7.22 -21.21
CA ASP A 139 -1.25 6.04 -21.79
C ASP A 139 -2.58 5.66 -21.08
N ASN A 140 -2.80 6.13 -19.84
CA ASN A 140 -3.91 5.70 -19.01
C ASN A 140 -4.87 6.81 -18.55
N ARG A 141 -4.60 8.09 -18.83
CA ARG A 141 -5.42 9.24 -18.41
C ARG A 141 -6.88 9.15 -18.85
N ASP A 142 -7.15 8.52 -20.01
CA ASP A 142 -8.49 8.38 -20.59
C ASP A 142 -9.20 7.09 -20.15
N SER A 143 -8.62 6.34 -19.20
CA SER A 143 -9.20 5.09 -18.68
C SER A 143 -10.44 5.32 -17.79
N GLY A 144 -10.65 6.54 -17.31
CA GLY A 144 -11.66 6.88 -16.28
C GLY A 144 -11.36 6.35 -14.89
N LYS A 145 -10.19 5.74 -14.70
CA LYS A 145 -9.71 5.17 -13.44
C LYS A 145 -8.82 6.18 -12.69
N ALA A 146 -8.77 6.09 -11.37
CA ALA A 146 -7.79 6.84 -10.60
C ALA A 146 -6.39 6.26 -10.80
N LEU A 147 -5.40 7.13 -10.98
CA LEU A 147 -3.99 6.76 -11.14
C LEU A 147 -3.21 7.16 -9.90
N PHE A 148 -2.39 6.24 -9.36
CA PHE A 148 -1.59 6.52 -8.19
C PHE A 148 -0.15 6.01 -8.30
N CYS A 149 0.73 6.51 -7.43
CA CYS A 149 2.06 5.96 -7.24
C CYS A 149 2.22 5.46 -5.81
N PHE A 150 2.70 4.23 -5.67
CA PHE A 150 3.00 3.59 -4.39
C PHE A 150 4.49 3.70 -4.10
N LEU A 151 4.85 4.20 -2.91
CA LEU A 151 6.24 4.39 -2.49
C LEU A 151 6.36 4.28 -0.96
N ASN A 152 7.58 4.38 -0.40
CA ASN A 152 7.77 4.41 1.05
C ASN A 152 7.88 5.84 1.59
N LEU A 153 7.62 6.02 2.90
CA LEU A 153 8.05 7.20 3.65
C LEU A 153 9.53 7.10 4.05
N GLY A 154 10.08 5.89 4.12
CA GLY A 154 11.50 5.66 4.30
C GLY A 154 11.91 4.81 5.50
N SER A 155 10.97 4.32 6.34
CA SER A 155 11.32 3.41 7.43
C SER A 155 11.52 1.97 6.98
N ASP A 156 10.75 1.48 6.02
CA ASP A 156 10.94 0.12 5.48
C ASP A 156 12.36 -0.14 4.98
N PRO A 157 12.96 0.72 4.13
CA PRO A 157 14.32 0.51 3.69
C PRO A 157 15.35 0.56 4.84
N VAL A 158 15.09 1.30 5.92
CA VAL A 158 15.93 1.28 7.13
C VAL A 158 15.78 -0.06 7.86
N ILE A 159 14.54 -0.44 8.19
CA ILE A 159 14.23 -1.63 8.98
C ILE A 159 14.65 -2.91 8.23
N LEU A 160 14.28 -3.02 6.96
CA LEU A 160 14.63 -4.17 6.12
C LEU A 160 16.12 -4.20 5.78
N GLY A 161 16.73 -3.03 5.53
CA GLY A 161 18.15 -2.91 5.25
C GLY A 161 19.04 -3.30 6.42
N MET A 162 18.67 -2.97 7.64
CA MET A 162 19.35 -3.41 8.87
C MET A 162 18.98 -4.84 9.28
N GLY A 163 17.77 -5.28 8.93
CA GLY A 163 17.09 -6.41 9.51
C GLY A 163 16.53 -6.06 10.90
N PHE A 164 15.32 -6.57 11.18
CA PHE A 164 14.53 -6.14 12.34
C PHE A 164 15.29 -6.22 13.70
N GLU A 165 16.00 -7.32 13.95
CA GLU A 165 16.77 -7.52 15.20
C GLU A 165 17.87 -6.47 15.37
N THR A 166 18.64 -6.22 14.30
CA THR A 166 19.70 -5.17 14.31
C THR A 166 19.09 -3.79 14.52
N PHE A 167 18.00 -3.47 13.81
CA PHE A 167 17.29 -2.20 13.96
C PHE A 167 16.81 -2.00 15.40
N ALA A 168 16.16 -3.02 15.99
CA ALA A 168 15.60 -2.95 17.34
C ALA A 168 16.67 -2.72 18.42
N THR A 169 17.89 -3.28 18.26
CA THR A 169 19.01 -3.05 19.17
C THR A 169 19.70 -1.71 18.88
N ALA A 170 19.95 -1.38 17.62
CA ALA A 170 20.65 -0.16 17.22
C ALA A 170 19.93 1.13 17.65
N ILE A 171 18.61 1.12 17.79
CA ILE A 171 17.86 2.26 18.36
C ILE A 171 18.42 2.68 19.75
N TYR A 172 19.03 1.76 20.49
CA TYR A 172 19.59 2.02 21.82
C TYR A 172 21.13 2.07 21.79
N ASP A 173 21.77 1.21 21.01
CA ASP A 173 23.22 1.01 21.05
C ASP A 173 23.99 1.91 20.06
N ASP A 174 23.41 2.18 18.88
CA ASP A 174 23.96 3.10 17.85
C ASP A 174 22.84 3.91 17.19
N ARG A 175 22.20 4.73 18.01
CA ARG A 175 21.09 5.61 17.57
C ARG A 175 21.49 6.49 16.39
N SER A 176 22.75 6.93 16.34
CA SER A 176 23.24 7.80 15.28
C SER A 176 23.28 7.12 13.92
N LEU A 177 23.59 5.82 13.86
CA LEU A 177 23.52 5.05 12.60
C LEU A 177 22.07 4.96 12.09
N VAL A 178 21.13 4.72 12.99
CA VAL A 178 19.69 4.63 12.64
C VAL A 178 19.20 5.99 12.12
N GLU A 179 19.53 7.09 12.80
CA GLU A 179 19.12 8.44 12.40
C GLU A 179 19.71 8.83 11.03
N ASP A 180 20.98 8.50 10.77
CA ASP A 180 21.62 8.77 9.48
C ASP A 180 20.98 7.97 8.33
N LEU A 181 20.56 6.71 8.59
CA LEU A 181 19.82 5.91 7.62
C LEU A 181 18.43 6.51 7.34
N PHE A 182 17.71 6.92 8.39
CA PHE A 182 16.44 7.63 8.22
C PHE A 182 16.63 8.91 7.41
N GLU A 183 17.63 9.73 7.75
CA GLU A 183 17.94 10.98 7.04
C GLU A 183 18.17 10.73 5.55
N MET A 184 18.98 9.72 5.23
CA MET A 184 19.33 9.37 3.86
C MET A 184 18.10 8.93 3.06
N TYR A 185 17.34 7.96 3.57
CA TYR A 185 16.18 7.41 2.83
C TYR A 185 15.01 8.39 2.77
N THR A 186 14.66 9.04 3.89
CA THR A 186 13.55 10.02 3.89
C THR A 186 13.91 11.26 3.08
N GLY A 187 15.18 11.68 3.07
CA GLY A 187 15.66 12.76 2.22
C GLY A 187 15.47 12.45 0.73
N TRP A 188 15.79 11.22 0.32
CA TRP A 188 15.56 10.76 -1.03
C TRP A 188 14.06 10.70 -1.38
N TYR A 189 13.24 10.07 -0.52
CA TYR A 189 11.80 9.97 -0.76
C TYR A 189 11.11 11.33 -0.73
N ALA A 190 11.58 12.29 0.04
CA ALA A 190 11.05 13.66 0.03
C ALA A 190 11.21 14.31 -1.36
N ARG A 191 12.37 14.15 -2.01
CA ARG A 191 12.59 14.64 -3.37
C ARG A 191 11.72 13.91 -4.39
N VAL A 192 11.63 12.58 -4.28
CA VAL A 192 10.78 11.78 -5.17
C VAL A 192 9.30 12.12 -4.98
N ALA A 193 8.82 12.26 -3.75
CA ALA A 193 7.44 12.66 -3.47
C ALA A 193 7.09 14.04 -4.05
N LEU A 194 8.02 15.00 -3.99
CA LEU A 194 7.85 16.29 -4.64
C LEU A 194 7.63 16.13 -6.15
N HIS A 195 8.54 15.45 -6.85
CA HIS A 195 8.44 15.24 -8.28
C HIS A 195 7.19 14.45 -8.70
N LEU A 196 6.85 13.39 -7.96
CA LEU A 196 5.62 12.62 -8.23
C LEU A 196 4.35 13.43 -7.95
N SER A 197 4.39 14.35 -6.98
CA SER A 197 3.27 15.28 -6.72
C SER A 197 3.03 16.28 -7.84
N GLU A 198 4.05 16.58 -8.66
CA GLU A 198 3.93 17.45 -9.83
C GLU A 198 3.38 16.73 -11.07
N LEU A 199 3.37 15.38 -11.06
CA LEU A 199 2.79 14.58 -12.13
C LEU A 199 1.26 14.42 -11.92
N ASP A 200 0.54 14.07 -12.99
CA ASP A 200 -0.93 13.92 -12.97
C ASP A 200 -1.41 12.59 -12.35
N PHE A 201 -0.76 12.14 -11.27
CA PHE A 201 -1.34 11.15 -10.40
C PHE A 201 -2.48 11.76 -9.58
N ASP A 202 -3.50 10.99 -9.27
CA ASP A 202 -4.66 11.45 -8.49
C ASP A 202 -4.37 11.47 -6.99
N PHE A 203 -3.58 10.51 -6.51
CA PHE A 203 -3.12 10.42 -5.13
C PHE A 203 -1.80 9.66 -5.05
N LEU A 204 -1.13 9.73 -3.89
CA LEU A 204 0.03 8.93 -3.56
C LEU A 204 -0.34 7.90 -2.49
N TRP A 205 0.34 6.75 -2.50
CA TRP A 205 0.15 5.70 -1.51
C TRP A 205 1.50 5.35 -0.90
N PHE A 206 1.62 5.47 0.41
CA PHE A 206 2.87 5.19 1.11
C PHE A 206 2.73 3.93 1.94
N GLY A 207 3.69 3.01 1.80
CA GLY A 207 3.73 1.77 2.55
C GLY A 207 5.01 1.64 3.34
N ASP A 208 4.88 1.66 4.66
CA ASP A 208 5.95 1.38 5.61
C ASP A 208 5.35 0.62 6.78
N ASP A 209 5.75 -0.62 6.97
CA ASP A 209 5.28 -1.41 8.11
C ASP A 209 5.96 -0.96 9.40
N VAL A 210 5.14 -0.57 10.39
CA VAL A 210 5.63 -0.03 11.66
C VAL A 210 5.00 -0.70 12.88
N ALA A 211 4.22 -1.78 12.69
CA ALA A 211 3.54 -2.47 13.77
C ALA A 211 3.42 -4.00 13.55
N PHE A 212 3.40 -4.72 14.66
CA PHE A 212 2.90 -6.09 14.75
C PHE A 212 1.38 -6.08 14.95
N LYS A 213 0.74 -7.24 14.88
CA LYS A 213 -0.69 -7.38 15.19
C LYS A 213 -1.09 -6.87 16.58
N THR A 214 -0.15 -6.84 17.51
CA THR A 214 -0.41 -6.49 18.92
C THR A 214 -0.04 -5.07 19.27
N ALA A 215 1.00 -4.49 18.66
CA ALA A 215 1.52 -3.16 19.00
C ALA A 215 2.50 -2.65 17.92
N PRO A 216 2.81 -1.33 17.90
CA PRO A 216 3.88 -0.77 17.09
C PRO A 216 5.24 -1.42 17.38
N TYR A 217 6.15 -1.42 16.40
CA TYR A 217 7.51 -1.95 16.51
C TYR A 217 8.34 -1.28 17.61
N VAL A 218 8.05 -0.02 17.87
CA VAL A 218 8.71 0.79 18.88
C VAL A 218 7.69 1.48 19.79
N SER A 219 8.11 1.92 20.98
CA SER A 219 7.22 2.66 21.87
C SER A 219 6.75 3.96 21.20
N PRO A 220 5.54 4.48 21.55
CA PRO A 220 5.06 5.77 21.02
C PRO A 220 6.04 6.92 21.24
N ARG A 221 6.83 6.89 22.33
CA ARG A 221 7.88 7.89 22.57
C ARG A 221 8.98 7.84 21.53
N ILE A 222 9.48 6.64 21.20
CA ILE A 222 10.52 6.48 20.15
C ILE A 222 9.94 6.81 18.80
N PHE A 223 8.70 6.41 18.52
CA PHE A 223 8.01 6.73 17.26
C PHE A 223 7.95 8.26 17.04
N ARG A 224 7.54 9.03 18.03
CA ARG A 224 7.50 10.50 17.97
C ARG A 224 8.87 11.14 17.83
N GLN A 225 9.91 10.53 18.41
CA GLN A 225 11.26 11.09 18.37
C GLN A 225 12.04 10.73 17.11
N LEU A 226 11.76 9.57 16.50
CA LEU A 226 12.51 9.06 15.35
C LEU A 226 11.70 9.10 14.06
N PHE A 227 10.51 8.50 14.03
CA PHE A 227 9.75 8.33 12.78
C PHE A 227 9.05 9.63 12.35
N ILE A 228 8.32 10.27 13.25
CA ILE A 228 7.51 11.45 12.92
C ILE A 228 8.33 12.59 12.32
N PRO A 229 9.51 12.99 12.86
CA PRO A 229 10.30 14.07 12.26
C PRO A 229 10.79 13.74 10.85
N HIS A 230 11.15 12.49 10.61
CA HIS A 230 11.61 12.02 9.30
C HIS A 230 10.46 11.90 8.29
N TYR A 231 9.34 11.32 8.71
CA TYR A 231 8.13 11.26 7.87
C TYR A 231 7.63 12.64 7.47
N ARG A 232 7.68 13.61 8.41
CA ARG A 232 7.30 15.01 8.14
C ARG A 232 8.06 15.59 6.95
N LYS A 233 9.36 15.30 6.81
CA LYS A 233 10.16 15.76 5.66
C LYS A 233 9.59 15.29 4.32
N VAL A 234 9.08 14.06 4.28
CA VAL A 234 8.50 13.48 3.07
C VAL A 234 7.11 14.06 2.82
N VAL A 235 6.23 14.04 3.84
CA VAL A 235 4.83 14.44 3.65
C VAL A 235 4.67 15.94 3.40
N ASP A 236 5.57 16.78 3.87
CA ASP A 236 5.58 18.21 3.60
C ASP A 236 5.84 18.54 2.10
N GLN A 237 6.32 17.57 1.32
CA GLN A 237 6.48 17.68 -0.13
C GLN A 237 5.25 17.23 -0.91
N ILE A 238 4.28 16.57 -0.26
CA ILE A 238 3.10 16.01 -0.92
C ILE A 238 2.06 17.11 -1.11
N ARG A 239 1.53 17.24 -2.34
CA ARG A 239 0.51 18.21 -2.72
C ARG A 239 -0.79 17.54 -3.21
N LYS A 240 -0.93 16.26 -2.92
CA LYS A 240 -2.05 15.41 -3.35
C LYS A 240 -2.63 14.67 -2.15
N PRO A 241 -3.87 14.17 -2.24
CA PRO A 241 -4.34 13.21 -1.24
C PRO A 241 -3.37 12.03 -1.15
N TRP A 242 -3.24 11.44 0.04
CA TRP A 242 -2.38 10.29 0.21
C TRP A 242 -2.92 9.29 1.23
N ILE A 243 -2.60 8.02 0.97
CA ILE A 243 -2.94 6.88 1.80
C ILE A 243 -1.67 6.41 2.50
N PHE A 244 -1.77 6.07 3.79
CA PHE A 244 -0.74 5.35 4.51
C PHE A 244 -1.09 3.88 4.62
N HIS A 245 -0.13 3.00 4.31
CA HIS A 245 -0.22 1.56 4.53
C HIS A 245 0.78 1.15 5.60
N SER A 246 0.30 0.40 6.56
CA SER A 246 1.11 -0.41 7.47
C SER A 246 0.24 -1.53 8.02
N ASP A 247 0.72 -2.73 7.95
CA ASP A 247 0.12 -3.85 8.67
C ASP A 247 0.17 -3.64 10.19
N GLY A 248 -0.64 -4.39 10.92
CA GLY A 248 -0.59 -4.45 12.37
C GLY A 248 -1.46 -3.44 13.12
N ASN A 249 -1.19 -3.32 14.41
CA ASN A 249 -1.96 -2.50 15.34
C ASN A 249 -1.32 -1.12 15.53
N LEU A 250 -1.87 -0.13 14.87
CA LEU A 250 -1.40 1.26 14.89
C LEU A 250 -2.03 2.11 16.00
N MET A 251 -2.97 1.59 16.79
CA MET A 251 -3.81 2.39 17.69
C MET A 251 -3.02 3.27 18.67
N LEU A 252 -1.85 2.85 19.12
CA LEU A 252 -1.02 3.63 20.05
C LEU A 252 -0.28 4.81 19.39
N ILE A 253 -0.16 4.80 18.05
CA ILE A 253 0.56 5.83 17.28
C ILE A 253 -0.33 6.48 16.20
N LEU A 254 -1.61 6.09 16.13
CA LEU A 254 -2.50 6.53 15.05
C LEU A 254 -2.72 8.05 15.06
N ASP A 255 -2.89 8.66 16.23
CA ASP A 255 -3.06 10.11 16.34
C ASP A 255 -1.78 10.86 15.90
N ASP A 256 -0.59 10.29 16.13
CA ASP A 256 0.68 10.83 15.64
C ASP A 256 0.76 10.74 14.10
N LEU A 257 0.36 9.59 13.50
CA LEU A 257 0.27 9.42 12.05
C LEU A 257 -0.75 10.37 11.41
N LEU A 258 -1.93 10.54 12.02
CA LEU A 258 -2.95 11.49 11.57
C LEU A 258 -2.43 12.95 11.55
N SER A 259 -1.53 13.30 12.47
CA SER A 259 -0.89 14.63 12.50
C SER A 259 -0.04 14.92 11.26
N LEU A 260 0.31 13.90 10.48
CA LEU A 260 1.04 14.02 9.21
C LEU A 260 0.13 14.39 8.02
N GLY A 261 -1.21 14.34 8.20
CA GLY A 261 -2.17 14.80 7.20
C GLY A 261 -2.59 13.74 6.17
N MET A 262 -2.49 12.45 6.48
CA MET A 262 -2.98 11.39 5.58
C MET A 262 -4.50 11.47 5.39
N ASN A 263 -4.96 11.15 4.18
CA ASN A 263 -6.38 11.10 3.83
C ASN A 263 -6.98 9.71 4.03
N GLY A 264 -6.19 8.66 3.90
CA GLY A 264 -6.62 7.28 4.04
C GLY A 264 -5.64 6.42 4.82
N LEU A 265 -6.16 5.37 5.47
CA LEU A 265 -5.38 4.34 6.16
C LEU A 265 -5.68 2.97 5.57
N HIS A 266 -4.65 2.23 5.21
CA HIS A 266 -4.70 0.85 4.70
C HIS A 266 -3.62 -0.01 5.38
N PRO A 267 -3.85 -1.30 5.57
CA PRO A 267 -5.17 -1.90 5.67
C PRO A 267 -5.71 -1.71 7.10
N ILE A 268 -6.99 -1.90 7.24
CA ILE A 268 -7.52 -2.09 8.60
C ILE A 268 -7.47 -3.60 8.85
N GLU A 269 -6.32 -4.10 9.34
CA GLU A 269 -6.06 -5.54 9.44
C GLU A 269 -7.01 -6.21 10.45
N PRO A 270 -7.83 -7.20 10.04
CA PRO A 270 -8.69 -7.95 10.96
C PRO A 270 -7.90 -8.63 12.08
N GLY A 271 -8.33 -8.45 13.32
CA GLY A 271 -7.66 -8.97 14.51
C GLY A 271 -6.53 -8.07 15.06
N ALA A 272 -6.09 -7.06 14.31
CA ALA A 272 -5.18 -6.03 14.79
C ALA A 272 -5.94 -4.74 15.16
N MET A 273 -6.85 -4.30 14.30
CA MET A 273 -7.66 -3.09 14.50
C MET A 273 -9.15 -3.36 14.26
N ASP A 274 -10.00 -2.69 15.02
CA ASP A 274 -11.47 -2.79 14.90
C ASP A 274 -12.00 -1.74 13.93
N LEU A 275 -12.60 -2.21 12.81
CA LEU A 275 -13.15 -1.36 11.75
C LEU A 275 -14.27 -0.45 12.25
N ALA A 276 -15.17 -0.96 13.11
CA ALA A 276 -16.30 -0.19 13.62
C ALA A 276 -15.83 0.94 14.57
N ALA A 277 -14.91 0.62 15.47
CA ALA A 277 -14.31 1.60 16.38
C ALA A 277 -13.56 2.71 15.62
N LEU A 278 -12.78 2.33 14.58
CA LEU A 278 -12.09 3.30 13.72
C LEU A 278 -13.09 4.17 12.95
N LYS A 279 -14.13 3.56 12.37
CA LYS A 279 -15.18 4.32 11.68
C LYS A 279 -15.88 5.30 12.59
N GLN A 280 -16.24 4.86 13.79
CA GLN A 280 -16.89 5.73 14.79
C GLN A 280 -16.01 6.92 15.19
N ARG A 281 -14.71 6.66 15.43
CA ARG A 281 -13.78 7.68 15.94
C ARG A 281 -13.25 8.60 14.85
N TYR A 282 -12.90 8.08 13.68
CA TYR A 282 -12.15 8.81 12.66
C TYR A 282 -12.85 8.93 11.31
N GLY A 283 -13.97 8.22 11.08
CA GLY A 283 -14.57 8.09 9.74
C GLY A 283 -15.11 9.38 9.11
N LYS A 284 -15.07 10.52 9.83
CA LYS A 284 -15.38 11.85 9.27
C LYS A 284 -14.15 12.56 8.68
N THR A 285 -12.94 12.12 9.04
CA THR A 285 -11.69 12.79 8.71
C THR A 285 -10.65 11.86 8.11
N LEU A 286 -10.87 10.54 8.19
CA LEU A 286 -9.98 9.51 7.67
C LEU A 286 -10.78 8.50 6.85
N CYS A 287 -10.37 8.29 5.61
CA CYS A 287 -10.88 7.23 4.76
C CYS A 287 -10.28 5.89 5.19
N LEU A 288 -11.12 4.90 5.46
CA LEU A 288 -10.69 3.54 5.80
C LEU A 288 -10.63 2.70 4.53
N VAL A 289 -9.50 2.04 4.29
CA VAL A 289 -9.24 1.28 3.06
C VAL A 289 -8.96 -0.18 3.41
N GLY A 290 -9.60 -1.10 2.70
CA GLY A 290 -9.32 -2.53 2.82
C GLY A 290 -10.33 -3.29 3.67
N HIS A 291 -9.81 -4.13 4.58
CA HIS A 291 -10.41 -4.93 5.64
C HIS A 291 -10.83 -6.35 5.27
N ILE A 292 -11.01 -6.71 3.99
CA ILE A 292 -11.42 -8.08 3.66
C ILE A 292 -10.28 -9.06 3.95
N ASN A 293 -10.53 -9.97 4.90
CA ASN A 293 -9.50 -10.84 5.47
C ASN A 293 -8.85 -11.74 4.40
N VAL A 294 -7.53 -11.60 4.21
CA VAL A 294 -6.74 -12.40 3.27
C VAL A 294 -6.76 -13.88 3.62
N ASP A 295 -6.83 -14.25 4.91
CA ASP A 295 -6.95 -15.64 5.32
C ASP A 295 -8.26 -16.25 4.84
N THR A 296 -9.38 -15.52 4.93
CA THR A 296 -10.66 -15.96 4.37
C THR A 296 -10.65 -16.00 2.85
N LEU A 297 -9.97 -15.03 2.18
CA LEU A 297 -9.77 -15.10 0.72
C LEU A 297 -8.96 -16.33 0.30
N SER A 298 -8.12 -16.85 1.19
CA SER A 298 -7.26 -18.01 0.90
C SER A 298 -7.95 -19.34 1.21
N ARG A 299 -8.55 -19.47 2.40
CA ARG A 299 -9.01 -20.74 2.97
C ARG A 299 -10.53 -20.82 3.17
N GLY A 300 -11.21 -19.70 3.11
CA GLY A 300 -12.67 -19.64 3.26
C GLY A 300 -13.43 -20.08 2.01
N THR A 301 -14.74 -19.99 2.11
CA THR A 301 -15.67 -20.22 1.01
C THR A 301 -16.10 -18.90 0.35
N PRO A 302 -16.59 -18.92 -0.90
CA PRO A 302 -17.18 -17.75 -1.54
C PRO A 302 -18.31 -17.09 -0.73
N GLN A 303 -19.11 -17.88 0.00
CA GLN A 303 -20.17 -17.38 0.85
C GLN A 303 -19.63 -16.63 2.08
N GLU A 304 -18.60 -17.14 2.73
CA GLU A 304 -17.95 -16.46 3.86
C GLU A 304 -17.33 -15.12 3.41
N VAL A 305 -16.76 -15.07 2.21
CA VAL A 305 -16.25 -13.83 1.64
C VAL A 305 -17.38 -12.84 1.35
N ASP A 306 -18.50 -13.29 0.76
CA ASP A 306 -19.68 -12.44 0.51
C ASP A 306 -20.20 -11.82 1.81
N ASP A 307 -20.33 -12.63 2.86
CA ASP A 307 -20.80 -12.18 4.18
C ASP A 307 -19.83 -11.16 4.80
N LEU A 308 -18.51 -11.38 4.72
CA LEU A 308 -17.50 -10.43 5.20
C LEU A 308 -17.54 -9.10 4.46
N VAL A 309 -17.64 -9.13 3.13
CA VAL A 309 -17.76 -7.91 2.32
C VAL A 309 -19.01 -7.13 2.68
N ARG A 310 -20.15 -7.81 2.78
CA ARG A 310 -21.42 -7.22 3.20
C ARG A 310 -21.28 -6.56 4.57
N GLN A 311 -20.72 -7.25 5.56
CA GLN A 311 -20.51 -6.73 6.90
C GLN A 311 -19.59 -5.51 6.90
N ALA A 312 -18.44 -5.56 6.19
CA ALA A 312 -17.50 -4.45 6.11
C ALA A 312 -18.15 -3.21 5.49
N ILE A 313 -18.91 -3.36 4.41
CA ILE A 313 -19.64 -2.27 3.76
C ILE A 313 -20.68 -1.65 4.70
N HIS A 314 -21.53 -2.47 5.35
CA HIS A 314 -22.52 -1.94 6.30
C HIS A 314 -21.88 -1.27 7.51
N THR A 315 -20.69 -1.68 7.92
CA THR A 315 -19.97 -1.08 9.06
C THR A 315 -19.30 0.23 8.69
N ALA A 316 -18.58 0.27 7.57
CA ALA A 316 -17.65 1.36 7.28
C ALA A 316 -18.13 2.34 6.21
N ALA A 317 -19.05 1.94 5.33
CA ALA A 317 -19.47 2.79 4.23
C ALA A 317 -20.50 3.87 4.59
N PRO A 318 -21.41 3.72 5.58
CA PRO A 318 -22.37 4.76 5.91
C PRO A 318 -21.69 6.12 6.12
N GLY A 319 -22.22 7.16 5.43
CA GLY A 319 -21.65 8.50 5.46
C GLY A 319 -20.41 8.73 4.59
N GLY A 320 -19.93 7.74 3.84
CA GLY A 320 -18.73 7.83 2.99
C GLY A 320 -17.43 7.49 3.74
N GLY A 321 -16.27 7.77 3.12
CA GLY A 321 -14.96 7.54 3.74
C GLY A 321 -14.59 6.07 3.91
N TYR A 322 -15.01 5.21 2.99
CA TYR A 322 -14.62 3.82 2.92
C TYR A 322 -14.30 3.39 1.48
N ILE A 323 -13.21 2.68 1.31
CA ILE A 323 -12.77 2.04 0.07
C ILE A 323 -12.60 0.56 0.37
N ALA A 324 -13.35 -0.30 -0.32
CA ALA A 324 -13.25 -1.74 -0.14
C ALA A 324 -11.97 -2.29 -0.79
N GLY A 325 -11.40 -3.32 -0.19
CA GLY A 325 -10.23 -4.04 -0.66
C GLY A 325 -9.84 -5.14 0.30
N SER A 326 -8.82 -5.92 -0.04
CA SER A 326 -8.26 -6.92 0.85
C SER A 326 -7.56 -6.28 2.05
N SER A 327 -7.30 -7.07 3.09
CA SER A 327 -6.60 -6.60 4.29
C SER A 327 -5.08 -6.62 4.16
N ASN A 328 -4.57 -6.69 2.96
CA ASN A 328 -3.17 -6.55 2.56
C ASN A 328 -3.10 -6.53 1.02
N SER A 329 -2.17 -7.24 0.40
CA SER A 329 -2.19 -7.63 -1.01
C SER A 329 -2.93 -8.97 -1.20
N ILE A 330 -3.39 -9.27 -2.41
CA ILE A 330 -3.93 -10.58 -2.76
C ILE A 330 -2.76 -11.51 -3.11
N PRO A 331 -2.40 -12.47 -2.22
CA PRO A 331 -1.21 -13.30 -2.39
C PRO A 331 -1.45 -14.48 -3.33
N TYR A 332 -0.37 -15.15 -3.76
CA TYR A 332 -0.40 -16.32 -4.64
C TYR A 332 -1.26 -17.49 -4.11
N TYR A 333 -1.42 -17.60 -2.81
CA TYR A 333 -2.23 -18.64 -2.18
C TYR A 333 -3.69 -18.25 -1.98
N ALA A 334 -4.12 -17.05 -2.41
CA ALA A 334 -5.54 -16.68 -2.40
C ALA A 334 -6.31 -17.53 -3.41
N ASN A 335 -7.53 -17.96 -3.01
CA ASN A 335 -8.40 -18.72 -3.90
C ASN A 335 -9.06 -17.77 -4.93
N PRO A 336 -8.80 -17.93 -6.24
CA PRO A 336 -9.39 -17.04 -7.25
C PRO A 336 -10.93 -16.98 -7.20
N ALA A 337 -11.62 -18.07 -6.83
CA ALA A 337 -13.08 -18.06 -6.68
C ALA A 337 -13.53 -17.13 -5.53
N ASN A 338 -12.77 -17.08 -4.44
CA ASN A 338 -13.02 -16.17 -3.33
C ASN A 338 -12.75 -14.71 -3.72
N VAL A 339 -11.71 -14.45 -4.52
CA VAL A 339 -11.45 -13.11 -5.06
C VAL A 339 -12.58 -12.67 -5.99
N GLN A 340 -13.10 -13.57 -6.83
CA GLN A 340 -14.27 -13.29 -7.68
C GLN A 340 -15.51 -12.99 -6.83
N ALA A 341 -15.75 -13.75 -5.74
CA ALA A 341 -16.84 -13.51 -4.81
C ALA A 341 -16.70 -12.12 -4.15
N MET A 342 -15.51 -11.74 -3.71
CA MET A 342 -15.23 -10.39 -3.18
C MET A 342 -15.58 -9.30 -4.20
N CYS A 343 -15.10 -9.43 -5.44
CA CYS A 343 -15.42 -8.48 -6.52
C CYS A 343 -16.93 -8.35 -6.74
N ALA A 344 -17.66 -9.47 -6.78
CA ALA A 344 -19.10 -9.49 -6.97
C ALA A 344 -19.85 -8.86 -5.78
N ALA A 345 -19.49 -9.22 -4.56
CA ALA A 345 -20.10 -8.72 -3.33
C ALA A 345 -19.94 -7.19 -3.18
N ILE A 346 -18.76 -6.64 -3.50
CA ILE A 346 -18.54 -5.18 -3.48
C ILE A 346 -19.49 -4.47 -4.45
N GLN A 347 -19.71 -5.03 -5.64
CA GLN A 347 -20.64 -4.45 -6.62
C GLN A 347 -22.11 -4.57 -6.15
N ASN A 348 -22.45 -5.66 -5.49
CA ASN A 348 -23.82 -5.95 -5.06
C ASN A 348 -24.25 -5.09 -3.86
N TYR A 349 -23.37 -4.92 -2.88
CA TYR A 349 -23.68 -4.23 -1.62
C TYR A 349 -23.21 -2.78 -1.56
N GLY A 350 -22.30 -2.38 -2.46
CA GLY A 350 -21.62 -1.09 -2.35
C GLY A 350 -22.42 0.13 -2.81
N LYS A 351 -23.63 -0.01 -3.35
CA LYS A 351 -24.41 1.10 -3.92
C LYS A 351 -25.01 1.97 -2.81
N TYR A 352 -24.75 3.28 -2.86
CA TYR A 352 -25.36 4.23 -1.92
C TYR A 352 -26.81 4.57 -2.29
N PRO A 353 -27.69 4.91 -1.32
CA PRO A 353 -27.41 4.96 0.13
C PRO A 353 -27.27 3.58 0.76
N ILE A 354 -26.28 3.45 1.66
CA ILE A 354 -26.07 2.24 2.46
C ILE A 354 -26.67 2.48 3.83
N ALA A 355 -27.60 1.56 4.20
CA ALA A 355 -28.33 1.63 5.48
C ALA A 355 -27.47 1.11 6.65
#